data_f52bfef88ba69073dd0c529069386b54
#
_entry.id   f52bfef88ba69073dd0c529069386b54
#
_cell.length_a   1.000
_cell.length_b   1.000
_cell.length_c   1.000
_cell.angle_alpha   90.00
_cell.angle_beta   90.00
_cell.angle_gamma   90.00
#
_symmetry.space_group_name_H-M   'P 1'
#
loop_
_entity.id
_entity.type
_entity.pdbx_description
1 polymer ?
#
loop_
_entity_poly.entity_id
_entity_poly.type
_entity_poly.pdbx_seq_one_letter_code
_entity_poly.pdbx_strand_id
1 'polypeptide(L)'
;MAKRFAEHDGLDLTKTNEEVLAAWMKNDIFHKSIDEREGCPKFIFFEGPPSANGHPGIHHVLARSIKDTFNRYKTMQGFQVKRKAGWDTHGLPVELGVEKELGITKKDIDNKASDKYISTEDYNRRCRENVMKFTAEWRSLTEKMGYFVDLDHPYITYDNKYIETLWWLLKQLYNKGLLYKGYTIQPYSPAAGTGLSSHELNQPGCYRDVKDTTVTAQFEIVNPKEAWTHHGKAYFLAWTTTPWTLPSNVALCVGPKIDYVAVETYNPYDGEPMTAIMAESRLAAYLDPKQEVKEGELPAFDKAKKQCPWRIIDRMKGTDLEGMHYQQLMPWVKPCEKVSEYSHAFVNEYAEAHPGKVFTGENGRDKFVEMSSEAFRVILGDYVTTEDGTGIVHIAPTFGADDAKVAKDAKIPALYLISKKGETRPMVDLQGKYYVLDELDNNFISNCVDKEAYSHHAGDYVKNAYDPRFNPNGVWDRVATEKNDDLNVIICMEMKQDGQAFKIQKMVHNYPHCWRTDKPILYYPLDSWFIRDTAKKQEMVALNKTIHWQPESTGTGRFGNWLENLNDWNLSRSRFWGTPL
;
A
#
# COMPACT_ATOMS: atom_id res chain seq x y z
N MET A 1 -65.76 -10.01 -36.88
CA MET A 1 -64.30 -10.08 -37.06
C MET A 1 -63.68 -10.42 -35.72
N ALA A 2 -62.91 -11.47 -35.63
CA ALA A 2 -62.20 -11.74 -34.39
C ALA A 2 -61.23 -10.58 -34.12
N LYS A 3 -61.27 -10.02 -32.87
CA LYS A 3 -60.37 -8.95 -32.49
C LYS A 3 -58.92 -9.47 -32.61
N ARG A 4 -58.08 -8.77 -33.35
CA ARG A 4 -56.69 -9.15 -33.62
C ARG A 4 -55.81 -9.04 -32.34
N PHE A 5 -56.21 -8.19 -31.43
CA PHE A 5 -55.50 -7.96 -30.15
C PHE A 5 -56.49 -8.02 -28.99
N ALA A 6 -55.99 -8.44 -27.84
CA ALA A 6 -56.74 -8.40 -26.59
C ALA A 6 -56.97 -6.95 -26.14
N GLU A 7 -58.12 -6.66 -25.57
CA GLU A 7 -58.38 -5.39 -24.86
C GLU A 7 -57.98 -5.52 -23.42
N HIS A 8 -57.33 -4.48 -22.90
CA HIS A 8 -56.89 -4.42 -21.50
C HIS A 8 -57.49 -3.16 -20.87
N ASP A 9 -58.07 -3.31 -19.65
CA ASP A 9 -58.71 -2.22 -18.91
C ASP A 9 -57.73 -1.25 -18.22
N GLY A 10 -56.46 -1.46 -18.37
CA GLY A 10 -55.39 -0.62 -17.82
C GLY A 10 -54.01 -1.27 -17.91
N LEU A 11 -52.98 -0.55 -17.47
CA LEU A 11 -51.60 -1.03 -17.46
C LEU A 11 -51.24 -1.49 -16.04
N ASP A 12 -51.23 -2.81 -15.82
CA ASP A 12 -50.66 -3.44 -14.64
C ASP A 12 -49.34 -4.09 -15.00
N LEU A 13 -48.24 -3.38 -14.70
CA LEU A 13 -46.87 -3.82 -15.07
C LEU A 13 -46.48 -5.09 -14.33
N THR A 14 -46.91 -5.28 -13.08
CA THR A 14 -46.58 -6.48 -12.29
C THR A 14 -47.24 -7.72 -12.89
N LYS A 15 -48.53 -7.65 -13.13
CA LYS A 15 -49.28 -8.74 -13.75
C LYS A 15 -48.77 -9.06 -15.15
N THR A 16 -48.52 -8.05 -15.97
CA THR A 16 -47.99 -8.22 -17.32
C THR A 16 -46.61 -8.90 -17.28
N ASN A 17 -45.74 -8.51 -16.34
CA ASN A 17 -44.43 -9.14 -16.17
C ASN A 17 -44.57 -10.63 -15.81
N GLU A 18 -45.41 -10.98 -14.85
CA GLU A 18 -45.66 -12.36 -14.44
C GLU A 18 -46.22 -13.23 -15.58
N GLU A 19 -47.20 -12.72 -16.32
CA GLU A 19 -47.77 -13.41 -17.48
C GLU A 19 -46.73 -13.65 -18.59
N VAL A 20 -45.92 -12.64 -18.90
CA VAL A 20 -44.86 -12.73 -19.93
C VAL A 20 -43.77 -13.71 -19.50
N LEU A 21 -43.30 -13.63 -18.26
CA LEU A 21 -42.30 -14.55 -17.74
C LEU A 21 -42.78 -16.01 -17.77
N ALA A 22 -44.05 -16.25 -17.34
CA ALA A 22 -44.64 -17.57 -17.40
C ALA A 22 -44.71 -18.09 -18.84
N ALA A 23 -45.08 -17.24 -19.78
CA ALA A 23 -45.12 -17.58 -21.21
C ALA A 23 -43.70 -17.87 -21.76
N TRP A 24 -42.68 -17.09 -21.37
CA TRP A 24 -41.31 -17.32 -21.79
C TRP A 24 -40.75 -18.64 -21.26
N MET A 25 -40.99 -18.97 -20.00
CA MET A 25 -40.56 -20.24 -19.39
C MET A 25 -41.27 -21.43 -20.06
N LYS A 26 -42.61 -21.35 -20.22
CA LYS A 26 -43.40 -22.42 -20.86
C LYS A 26 -42.96 -22.73 -22.28
N ASN A 27 -42.54 -21.73 -23.05
CA ASN A 27 -42.15 -21.85 -24.44
C ASN A 27 -40.66 -21.94 -24.64
N ASP A 28 -39.86 -21.94 -23.57
CA ASP A 28 -38.38 -21.98 -23.62
C ASP A 28 -37.78 -20.92 -24.52
N ILE A 29 -38.25 -19.69 -24.41
CA ILE A 29 -37.87 -18.59 -25.31
C ILE A 29 -36.38 -18.27 -25.21
N PHE A 30 -35.77 -18.41 -24.04
CA PHE A 30 -34.35 -18.14 -23.86
C PHE A 30 -33.48 -19.07 -24.72
N HIS A 31 -33.63 -20.41 -24.62
CA HIS A 31 -32.84 -21.34 -25.40
C HIS A 31 -33.16 -21.23 -26.90
N LYS A 32 -34.43 -21.10 -27.27
CA LYS A 32 -34.82 -20.85 -28.67
C LYS A 32 -34.15 -19.62 -29.26
N SER A 33 -33.98 -18.56 -28.47
CA SER A 33 -33.29 -17.34 -28.94
C SER A 33 -31.84 -17.59 -29.35
N ILE A 34 -31.23 -18.67 -28.84
CA ILE A 34 -29.85 -19.10 -29.15
C ILE A 34 -29.85 -20.17 -30.24
N ASP A 35 -30.68 -21.21 -30.10
CA ASP A 35 -30.67 -22.42 -30.95
C ASP A 35 -31.15 -22.14 -32.37
N GLU A 36 -32.21 -21.34 -32.52
CA GLU A 36 -32.73 -20.89 -33.82
C GLU A 36 -31.73 -20.04 -34.63
N ARG A 37 -30.62 -19.63 -34.01
CA ARG A 37 -29.53 -18.87 -34.62
C ARG A 37 -28.23 -19.67 -34.73
N GLU A 38 -28.33 -20.99 -34.68
CA GLU A 38 -27.18 -21.84 -34.93
C GLU A 38 -26.65 -21.60 -36.36
N GLY A 39 -25.31 -21.42 -36.48
CA GLY A 39 -24.67 -21.06 -37.74
C GLY A 39 -24.67 -19.58 -38.07
N CYS A 40 -25.42 -18.72 -37.37
CA CYS A 40 -25.36 -17.27 -37.52
C CYS A 40 -24.06 -16.68 -36.94
N PRO A 41 -23.71 -15.42 -37.30
CA PRO A 41 -22.59 -14.71 -36.70
C PRO A 41 -22.72 -14.71 -35.15
N LYS A 42 -21.60 -14.96 -34.46
CA LYS A 42 -21.58 -15.05 -32.99
C LYS A 42 -21.34 -13.67 -32.37
N PHE A 43 -22.12 -13.37 -31.33
CA PHE A 43 -21.82 -12.29 -30.39
C PHE A 43 -21.64 -12.95 -29.00
N ILE A 44 -20.42 -12.87 -28.47
CA ILE A 44 -20.05 -13.57 -27.23
C ILE A 44 -20.20 -12.60 -26.06
N PHE A 45 -20.93 -13.06 -25.04
CA PHE A 45 -21.15 -12.30 -23.81
C PHE A 45 -20.85 -13.17 -22.59
N PHE A 46 -19.98 -12.65 -21.71
CA PHE A 46 -19.77 -13.21 -20.38
C PHE A 46 -20.26 -12.20 -19.33
N GLU A 47 -21.05 -12.68 -18.39
CA GLU A 47 -21.47 -11.88 -17.23
C GLU A 47 -20.24 -11.53 -16.39
N GLY A 48 -20.13 -10.27 -15.94
CA GLY A 48 -19.28 -9.90 -14.84
C GLY A 48 -19.89 -10.47 -13.54
N PRO A 49 -19.28 -11.51 -12.94
CA PRO A 49 -19.96 -12.31 -11.95
C PRO A 49 -20.11 -11.53 -10.64
N PRO A 50 -21.32 -11.48 -10.05
CA PRO A 50 -21.49 -10.93 -8.72
C PRO A 50 -20.97 -11.90 -7.66
N SER A 51 -20.53 -11.37 -6.51
CA SER A 51 -20.31 -12.16 -5.31
C SER A 51 -21.67 -12.47 -4.66
N ALA A 52 -21.96 -13.76 -4.43
CA ALA A 52 -23.23 -14.20 -3.86
C ALA A 52 -23.23 -14.25 -2.32
N ASN A 53 -22.26 -13.63 -1.66
CA ASN A 53 -22.15 -13.51 -0.21
C ASN A 53 -22.94 -12.32 0.38
N GLY A 54 -23.67 -11.57 -0.45
CA GLY A 54 -24.52 -10.46 -0.06
C GLY A 54 -25.82 -10.39 -0.87
N HIS A 55 -26.81 -9.66 -0.34
CA HIS A 55 -28.08 -9.44 -1.02
C HIS A 55 -27.91 -8.60 -2.30
N PRO A 56 -28.69 -8.89 -3.37
CA PRO A 56 -28.68 -8.04 -4.55
C PRO A 56 -29.28 -6.65 -4.26
N GLY A 57 -28.64 -5.61 -4.78
CA GLY A 57 -29.08 -4.22 -4.66
C GLY A 57 -29.56 -3.62 -5.97
N ILE A 58 -30.23 -2.46 -5.92
CA ILE A 58 -30.79 -1.76 -7.10
C ILE A 58 -29.74 -1.44 -8.17
N HIS A 59 -28.49 -1.15 -7.76
CA HIS A 59 -27.38 -0.89 -8.71
C HIS A 59 -27.05 -2.11 -9.57
N HIS A 60 -27.25 -3.33 -9.06
CA HIS A 60 -27.10 -4.56 -9.84
C HIS A 60 -28.20 -4.69 -10.90
N VAL A 61 -29.43 -4.27 -10.59
CA VAL A 61 -30.55 -4.27 -11.54
C VAL A 61 -30.23 -3.35 -12.73
N LEU A 62 -29.77 -2.13 -12.46
CA LEU A 62 -29.41 -1.17 -13.51
C LEU A 62 -28.34 -1.72 -14.47
N ALA A 63 -27.22 -2.22 -13.91
CA ALA A 63 -26.13 -2.76 -14.72
C ALA A 63 -26.59 -3.96 -15.57
N ARG A 64 -27.39 -4.87 -15.02
CA ARG A 64 -27.91 -6.05 -15.70
C ARG A 64 -28.92 -5.69 -16.80
N SER A 65 -29.79 -4.71 -16.57
CA SER A 65 -30.73 -4.22 -17.57
C SER A 65 -30.02 -3.66 -18.81
N ILE A 66 -28.93 -2.91 -18.61
CA ILE A 66 -28.11 -2.39 -19.71
C ILE A 66 -27.48 -3.54 -20.50
N LYS A 67 -26.86 -4.51 -19.82
CA LYS A 67 -26.23 -5.69 -20.45
C LYS A 67 -27.26 -6.48 -21.28
N ASP A 68 -28.44 -6.74 -20.71
CA ASP A 68 -29.51 -7.50 -21.37
C ASP A 68 -30.04 -6.76 -22.62
N THR A 69 -30.14 -5.43 -22.55
CA THR A 69 -30.54 -4.61 -23.70
C THR A 69 -29.62 -4.81 -24.89
N PHE A 70 -28.29 -4.79 -24.68
CA PHE A 70 -27.32 -5.03 -25.76
C PHE A 70 -27.40 -6.46 -26.30
N ASN A 71 -27.54 -7.44 -25.43
CA ASN A 71 -27.65 -8.85 -25.82
C ASN A 71 -28.92 -9.11 -26.63
N ARG A 72 -30.06 -8.56 -26.21
CA ARG A 72 -31.33 -8.66 -26.96
C ARG A 72 -31.26 -7.95 -28.29
N TYR A 73 -30.68 -6.74 -28.33
CA TYR A 73 -30.49 -6.00 -29.57
C TYR A 73 -29.65 -6.80 -30.59
N LYS A 74 -28.54 -7.42 -30.16
CA LYS A 74 -27.73 -8.28 -31.00
C LYS A 74 -28.48 -9.53 -31.47
N THR A 75 -29.28 -10.12 -30.58
CA THR A 75 -30.16 -11.26 -30.95
C THR A 75 -31.18 -10.86 -32.03
N MET A 76 -31.80 -9.68 -31.93
CA MET A 76 -32.74 -9.15 -32.92
C MET A 76 -32.06 -8.82 -34.27
N GLN A 77 -30.76 -8.51 -34.24
CA GLN A 77 -29.94 -8.33 -35.45
C GLN A 77 -29.52 -9.65 -36.11
N GLY A 78 -29.93 -10.80 -35.58
CA GLY A 78 -29.63 -12.11 -36.16
C GLY A 78 -28.36 -12.77 -35.64
N PHE A 79 -27.69 -12.21 -34.62
CA PHE A 79 -26.52 -12.86 -34.02
C PHE A 79 -26.94 -14.00 -33.09
N GLN A 80 -26.15 -15.09 -33.05
CA GLN A 80 -26.20 -16.07 -31.99
C GLN A 80 -25.50 -15.50 -30.76
N VAL A 81 -26.26 -15.20 -29.69
CA VAL A 81 -25.75 -14.58 -28.48
C VAL A 81 -25.77 -15.61 -27.34
N LYS A 82 -24.64 -16.29 -27.11
CA LYS A 82 -24.46 -17.16 -25.97
C LYS A 82 -24.13 -16.31 -24.74
N ARG A 83 -24.94 -16.47 -23.67
CA ARG A 83 -24.92 -15.61 -22.47
C ARG A 83 -24.71 -16.49 -21.26
N LYS A 84 -23.51 -16.48 -20.71
CA LYS A 84 -23.14 -17.32 -19.58
C LYS A 84 -23.14 -16.53 -18.29
N ALA A 85 -23.91 -16.99 -17.29
CA ALA A 85 -23.83 -16.46 -15.92
C ALA A 85 -22.55 -16.89 -15.21
N GLY A 86 -22.23 -16.26 -14.10
CA GLY A 86 -21.09 -16.61 -13.29
C GLY A 86 -21.25 -16.15 -11.84
N TRP A 87 -20.43 -16.73 -10.96
CA TRP A 87 -20.33 -16.37 -9.55
C TRP A 87 -18.88 -16.09 -9.19
N ASP A 88 -18.63 -14.89 -8.65
CA ASP A 88 -17.36 -14.55 -8.00
C ASP A 88 -17.43 -15.07 -6.57
N THR A 89 -16.56 -16.04 -6.27
CA THR A 89 -16.63 -16.81 -5.02
C THR A 89 -15.38 -16.71 -4.18
N HIS A 90 -14.39 -15.94 -4.61
CA HIS A 90 -13.12 -15.78 -3.92
C HIS A 90 -12.95 -14.37 -3.32
N GLY A 91 -11.88 -14.23 -2.54
CA GLY A 91 -11.36 -12.95 -2.12
C GLY A 91 -11.75 -12.52 -0.71
N LEU A 92 -11.13 -11.41 -0.33
CA LEU A 92 -11.18 -10.82 1.01
C LEU A 92 -12.62 -10.61 1.57
N PRO A 93 -13.62 -10.21 0.77
CA PRO A 93 -14.98 -10.02 1.31
C PRO A 93 -15.60 -11.29 1.90
N VAL A 94 -15.34 -12.44 1.29
CA VAL A 94 -15.85 -13.73 1.76
C VAL A 94 -15.16 -14.11 3.08
N GLU A 95 -13.84 -14.02 3.11
CA GLU A 95 -13.03 -14.34 4.28
C GLU A 95 -13.37 -13.48 5.49
N LEU A 96 -13.44 -12.16 5.33
CA LEU A 96 -13.81 -11.24 6.42
C LEU A 96 -15.25 -11.48 6.91
N GLY A 97 -16.16 -11.90 6.03
CA GLY A 97 -17.50 -12.32 6.40
C GLY A 97 -17.49 -13.54 7.32
N VAL A 98 -16.71 -14.55 6.96
CA VAL A 98 -16.55 -15.80 7.75
C VAL A 98 -15.78 -15.53 9.05
N GLU A 99 -14.73 -14.75 9.04
CA GLU A 99 -14.00 -14.36 10.24
C GLU A 99 -14.92 -13.66 11.25
N LYS A 100 -15.75 -12.75 10.76
CA LYS A 100 -16.75 -12.06 11.60
C LYS A 100 -17.81 -13.01 12.16
N GLU A 101 -18.30 -13.94 11.35
CA GLU A 101 -19.31 -14.94 11.77
C GLU A 101 -18.76 -15.86 12.86
N LEU A 102 -17.50 -16.30 12.71
CA LEU A 102 -16.83 -17.20 13.65
C LEU A 102 -16.20 -16.47 14.85
N GLY A 103 -16.11 -15.15 14.82
CA GLY A 103 -15.43 -14.35 15.85
C GLY A 103 -13.92 -14.58 15.93
N ILE A 104 -13.31 -14.91 14.80
CA ILE A 104 -11.86 -15.19 14.65
C ILE A 104 -11.18 -14.11 13.82
N THR A 105 -9.87 -14.21 13.73
CA THR A 105 -9.02 -13.41 12.84
C THR A 105 -8.09 -14.33 12.05
N LYS A 106 -7.43 -13.79 11.03
CA LYS A 106 -6.41 -14.53 10.28
C LYS A 106 -5.37 -15.22 11.17
N LYS A 107 -5.06 -14.66 12.33
CA LYS A 107 -4.05 -15.20 13.29
C LYS A 107 -4.46 -16.53 13.93
N ASP A 108 -5.74 -16.84 13.93
CA ASP A 108 -6.31 -18.02 14.55
C ASP A 108 -6.27 -19.23 13.61
N ILE A 109 -6.16 -18.98 12.28
CA ILE A 109 -6.17 -20.02 11.26
C ILE A 109 -4.83 -20.76 11.25
N ASP A 110 -4.87 -22.09 11.40
CA ASP A 110 -3.73 -23.01 11.57
C ASP A 110 -2.76 -22.65 12.72
N ASN A 111 -3.15 -21.77 13.61
CA ASN A 111 -2.39 -21.42 14.77
C ASN A 111 -2.81 -22.23 16.01
N LYS A 112 -2.15 -23.37 16.23
CA LYS A 112 -2.44 -24.27 17.38
C LYS A 112 -2.26 -23.65 18.76
N ALA A 113 -1.61 -22.48 18.84
CA ALA A 113 -1.46 -21.74 20.09
C ALA A 113 -2.63 -20.77 20.36
N SER A 114 -3.54 -20.60 19.41
CA SER A 114 -4.72 -19.76 19.58
C SER A 114 -5.85 -20.52 20.25
N ASP A 115 -6.50 -19.89 21.23
CA ASP A 115 -7.73 -20.41 21.85
C ASP A 115 -8.91 -20.51 20.87
N LYS A 116 -8.79 -19.82 19.73
CA LYS A 116 -9.78 -19.79 18.63
C LYS A 116 -9.30 -20.55 17.39
N TYR A 117 -8.44 -21.54 17.58
CA TYR A 117 -7.88 -22.33 16.48
C TYR A 117 -8.95 -22.87 15.56
N ILE A 118 -8.72 -22.72 14.26
CA ILE A 118 -9.44 -23.39 13.18
C ILE A 118 -8.45 -23.87 12.12
N SER A 119 -8.65 -25.07 11.58
CA SER A 119 -7.81 -25.56 10.46
C SER A 119 -8.09 -24.78 9.18
N THR A 120 -7.09 -24.66 8.29
CA THR A 120 -7.29 -24.08 6.95
C THR A 120 -8.38 -24.84 6.17
N GLU A 121 -8.48 -26.16 6.32
CA GLU A 121 -9.51 -26.97 5.68
C GLU A 121 -10.92 -26.57 6.13
N ASP A 122 -11.15 -26.52 7.45
CA ASP A 122 -12.45 -26.13 8.00
C ASP A 122 -12.80 -24.68 7.67
N TYR A 123 -11.81 -23.80 7.70
CA TYR A 123 -11.99 -22.40 7.32
C TYR A 123 -12.43 -22.27 5.85
N ASN A 124 -11.73 -22.93 4.93
CA ASN A 124 -12.06 -22.93 3.50
C ASN A 124 -13.41 -23.57 3.23
N ARG A 125 -13.78 -24.60 3.97
CA ARG A 125 -15.12 -25.21 3.89
C ARG A 125 -16.20 -24.18 4.29
N ARG A 126 -15.99 -23.41 5.36
CA ARG A 126 -16.89 -22.34 5.78
C ARG A 126 -16.99 -21.22 4.74
N CYS A 127 -15.89 -20.84 4.13
CA CYS A 127 -15.88 -19.86 3.04
C CYS A 127 -16.72 -20.35 1.84
N ARG A 128 -16.59 -21.62 1.46
CA ARG A 128 -17.37 -22.24 0.37
C ARG A 128 -18.87 -22.27 0.67
N GLU A 129 -19.24 -22.58 1.89
CA GLU A 129 -20.65 -22.59 2.33
C GLU A 129 -21.24 -21.18 2.35
N ASN A 130 -20.49 -20.22 2.90
CA ASN A 130 -20.95 -18.83 3.07
C ASN A 130 -21.12 -18.10 1.73
N VAL A 131 -20.20 -18.27 0.79
CA VAL A 131 -20.19 -17.49 -0.46
C VAL A 131 -21.38 -17.77 -1.37
N MET A 132 -22.03 -18.93 -1.26
CA MET A 132 -23.19 -19.30 -2.07
C MET A 132 -24.53 -19.05 -1.37
N LYS A 133 -24.51 -18.43 -0.19
CA LYS A 133 -25.68 -18.28 0.69
C LYS A 133 -26.87 -17.57 0.05
N PHE A 134 -26.63 -16.57 -0.79
CA PHE A 134 -27.68 -15.74 -1.40
C PHE A 134 -27.95 -16.05 -2.87
N THR A 135 -27.40 -17.12 -3.43
CA THR A 135 -27.58 -17.47 -4.86
C THR A 135 -29.03 -17.63 -5.27
N ALA A 136 -29.89 -18.16 -4.38
CA ALA A 136 -31.32 -18.30 -4.66
C ALA A 136 -32.02 -16.94 -4.82
N GLU A 137 -31.67 -15.95 -4.01
CA GLU A 137 -32.21 -14.58 -4.13
C GLU A 137 -31.75 -13.91 -5.42
N TRP A 138 -30.46 -14.07 -5.75
CA TRP A 138 -29.89 -13.56 -7.00
C TRP A 138 -30.55 -14.19 -8.22
N ARG A 139 -30.81 -15.50 -8.19
CA ARG A 139 -31.54 -16.22 -9.25
C ARG A 139 -32.93 -15.66 -9.40
N SER A 140 -33.69 -15.59 -8.30
CA SER A 140 -35.07 -15.06 -8.28
C SER A 140 -35.13 -13.62 -8.83
N LEU A 141 -34.22 -12.74 -8.42
CA LEU A 141 -34.15 -11.38 -8.97
C LEU A 141 -33.86 -11.38 -10.46
N THR A 142 -32.90 -12.18 -10.92
CA THR A 142 -32.51 -12.28 -12.34
C THR A 142 -33.67 -12.74 -13.21
N GLU A 143 -34.42 -13.73 -12.75
CA GLU A 143 -35.64 -14.24 -13.42
C GLU A 143 -36.75 -13.19 -13.44
N LYS A 144 -37.02 -12.53 -12.30
CA LYS A 144 -38.05 -11.46 -12.20
C LYS A 144 -37.75 -10.26 -13.09
N MET A 145 -36.48 -9.93 -13.28
CA MET A 145 -36.07 -8.88 -14.23
C MET A 145 -36.30 -9.28 -15.68
N GLY A 146 -36.51 -10.55 -15.97
CA GLY A 146 -36.50 -11.08 -17.32
C GLY A 146 -35.12 -11.04 -17.99
N TYR A 147 -34.04 -11.03 -17.22
CA TYR A 147 -32.69 -11.01 -17.73
C TYR A 147 -32.33 -12.36 -18.36
N PHE A 148 -32.08 -12.35 -19.68
CA PHE A 148 -31.73 -13.54 -20.45
C PHE A 148 -30.26 -13.92 -20.28
N VAL A 149 -29.99 -14.83 -19.35
CA VAL A 149 -28.66 -15.39 -19.08
C VAL A 149 -28.77 -16.83 -18.61
N ASP A 150 -27.84 -17.68 -19.01
CA ASP A 150 -27.80 -19.09 -18.59
C ASP A 150 -27.38 -19.21 -17.11
N LEU A 151 -28.38 -19.38 -16.24
CA LEU A 151 -28.24 -19.58 -14.80
C LEU A 151 -28.08 -21.06 -14.41
N ASP A 152 -28.32 -21.99 -15.34
CA ASP A 152 -28.25 -23.43 -15.06
C ASP A 152 -26.83 -23.97 -15.20
N HIS A 153 -26.02 -23.31 -16.05
CA HIS A 153 -24.63 -23.68 -16.28
C HIS A 153 -23.68 -22.50 -16.04
N PRO A 154 -23.72 -21.85 -14.85
CA PRO A 154 -22.83 -20.74 -14.57
C PRO A 154 -21.39 -21.22 -14.45
N TYR A 155 -20.42 -20.33 -14.69
CA TYR A 155 -19.07 -20.57 -14.21
C TYR A 155 -18.94 -20.09 -12.75
N ILE A 156 -18.20 -20.83 -11.95
CA ILE A 156 -17.99 -20.55 -10.54
C ILE A 156 -16.49 -20.48 -10.30
N THR A 157 -15.98 -19.38 -9.77
CA THR A 157 -14.54 -19.16 -9.71
C THR A 157 -13.79 -20.11 -8.79
N TYR A 158 -14.47 -20.79 -7.83
CA TYR A 158 -13.86 -21.83 -7.00
C TYR A 158 -13.89 -23.25 -7.63
N ASP A 159 -14.54 -23.42 -8.79
CA ASP A 159 -14.56 -24.74 -9.45
C ASP A 159 -13.18 -25.12 -9.98
N ASN A 160 -12.82 -26.38 -9.82
CA ASN A 160 -11.53 -26.89 -10.27
C ASN A 160 -11.26 -26.59 -11.75
N LYS A 161 -12.26 -26.76 -12.63
CA LYS A 161 -12.12 -26.46 -14.07
C LYS A 161 -11.79 -24.99 -14.34
N TYR A 162 -12.36 -24.06 -13.53
CA TYR A 162 -12.04 -22.65 -13.63
C TYR A 162 -10.60 -22.40 -13.17
N ILE A 163 -10.22 -22.94 -12.01
CA ILE A 163 -8.88 -22.80 -11.42
C ILE A 163 -7.81 -23.40 -12.35
N GLU A 164 -8.04 -24.59 -12.90
CA GLU A 164 -7.13 -25.24 -13.86
C GLU A 164 -6.94 -24.39 -15.13
N THR A 165 -8.01 -23.78 -15.64
CA THR A 165 -7.93 -22.88 -16.78
C THR A 165 -7.13 -21.63 -16.45
N LEU A 166 -7.33 -21.06 -15.26
CA LEU A 166 -6.55 -19.91 -14.78
C LEU A 166 -5.07 -20.27 -14.63
N TRP A 167 -4.74 -21.43 -14.04
CA TRP A 167 -3.36 -21.90 -13.96
C TRP A 167 -2.72 -22.13 -15.32
N TRP A 168 -3.49 -22.63 -16.29
CA TRP A 168 -2.99 -22.76 -17.66
C TRP A 168 -2.64 -21.37 -18.26
N LEU A 169 -3.48 -20.36 -18.05
CA LEU A 169 -3.19 -19.00 -18.48
C LEU A 169 -1.95 -18.43 -17.80
N LEU A 170 -1.83 -18.59 -16.49
CA LEU A 170 -0.65 -18.14 -15.74
C LEU A 170 0.62 -18.83 -16.23
N LYS A 171 0.55 -20.15 -16.56
CA LYS A 171 1.67 -20.88 -17.15
C LYS A 171 2.06 -20.32 -18.53
N GLN A 172 1.10 -19.88 -19.35
CA GLN A 172 1.43 -19.22 -20.62
C GLN A 172 2.18 -17.89 -20.39
N LEU A 173 1.76 -17.11 -19.39
CA LEU A 173 2.44 -15.87 -19.03
C LEU A 173 3.86 -16.15 -18.48
N TYR A 174 4.01 -17.17 -17.64
CA TYR A 174 5.31 -17.61 -17.13
C TYR A 174 6.27 -18.00 -18.27
N ASN A 175 5.80 -18.83 -19.20
CA ASN A 175 6.59 -19.27 -20.35
C ASN A 175 7.01 -18.11 -21.28
N LYS A 176 6.26 -17.00 -21.27
CA LYS A 176 6.59 -15.77 -21.99
C LYS A 176 7.50 -14.82 -21.17
N GLY A 177 7.92 -15.20 -19.97
CA GLY A 177 8.71 -14.36 -19.08
C GLY A 177 7.94 -13.15 -18.51
N LEU A 178 6.61 -13.19 -18.56
CA LEU A 178 5.74 -12.11 -18.06
C LEU A 178 5.27 -12.34 -16.62
N LEU A 179 5.24 -13.58 -16.13
CA LEU A 179 4.94 -13.89 -14.74
C LEU A 179 6.25 -14.10 -13.98
N TYR A 180 6.47 -13.35 -12.90
CA TYR A 180 7.70 -13.42 -12.12
C TYR A 180 7.43 -13.22 -10.63
N LYS A 181 8.31 -13.74 -9.78
CA LYS A 181 8.33 -13.47 -8.35
C LYS A 181 9.19 -12.24 -8.09
N GLY A 182 8.66 -11.29 -7.34
CA GLY A 182 9.34 -10.06 -6.97
C GLY A 182 9.14 -9.72 -5.50
N TYR A 183 10.05 -8.91 -4.97
CA TYR A 183 9.98 -8.31 -3.64
C TYR A 183 9.86 -6.80 -3.84
N THR A 184 8.78 -6.21 -3.35
CA THR A 184 8.54 -4.78 -3.53
C THR A 184 7.72 -4.20 -2.38
N ILE A 185 7.88 -2.90 -2.18
CA ILE A 185 7.05 -2.14 -1.24
C ILE A 185 5.65 -1.98 -1.84
N GLN A 186 4.65 -2.40 -1.11
CA GLN A 186 3.26 -2.37 -1.57
C GLN A 186 2.32 -1.98 -0.44
N PRO A 187 1.15 -1.44 -0.77
CA PRO A 187 0.12 -1.15 0.22
C PRO A 187 -0.28 -2.44 0.95
N TYR A 188 -0.28 -2.40 2.26
CA TYR A 188 -0.61 -3.54 3.12
C TYR A 188 -1.56 -3.12 4.23
N SER A 189 -2.59 -3.91 4.47
CA SER A 189 -3.54 -3.70 5.57
C SER A 189 -3.22 -4.66 6.73
N PRO A 190 -2.65 -4.20 7.85
CA PRO A 190 -2.46 -5.03 9.04
C PRO A 190 -3.76 -5.64 9.56
N ALA A 191 -4.86 -4.89 9.47
CA ALA A 191 -6.17 -5.33 9.93
C ALA A 191 -6.78 -6.43 9.05
N ALA A 192 -6.57 -6.38 7.73
CA ALA A 192 -7.01 -7.42 6.80
C ALA A 192 -5.96 -8.53 6.63
N GLY A 193 -4.71 -8.30 7.06
CA GLY A 193 -3.61 -9.24 6.95
C GLY A 193 -3.18 -9.56 5.52
N THR A 194 -3.34 -8.60 4.60
CA THR A 194 -3.03 -8.80 3.17
C THR A 194 -2.57 -7.53 2.48
N GLY A 195 -1.80 -7.70 1.38
CA GLY A 195 -1.50 -6.62 0.45
C GLY A 195 -2.76 -6.15 -0.29
N LEU A 196 -2.75 -4.91 -0.73
CA LEU A 196 -3.82 -4.28 -1.50
C LEU A 196 -3.29 -3.87 -2.87
N SER A 197 -4.13 -3.96 -3.90
CA SER A 197 -3.81 -3.43 -5.23
C SER A 197 -4.06 -1.91 -5.30
N SER A 198 -3.48 -1.25 -6.29
CA SER A 198 -3.77 0.16 -6.59
C SER A 198 -5.26 0.41 -6.86
N HIS A 199 -5.94 -0.56 -7.47
CA HIS A 199 -7.39 -0.49 -7.71
C HIS A 199 -8.19 -0.47 -6.39
N GLU A 200 -7.80 -1.28 -5.41
CA GLU A 200 -8.43 -1.30 -4.09
C GLU A 200 -8.21 0.01 -3.33
N LEU A 201 -7.07 0.67 -3.50
CA LEU A 201 -6.82 1.99 -2.93
C LEU A 201 -7.59 3.11 -3.63
N ASN A 202 -7.96 2.93 -4.89
CA ASN A 202 -8.73 3.91 -5.66
C ASN A 202 -10.25 3.81 -5.44
N GLN A 203 -10.71 2.98 -4.49
CA GLN A 203 -12.12 2.95 -4.12
C GLN A 203 -12.53 4.26 -3.41
N PRO A 204 -13.76 4.74 -3.64
CA PRO A 204 -14.26 5.94 -2.96
C PRO A 204 -14.14 5.84 -1.44
N GLY A 205 -13.57 6.88 -0.80
CA GLY A 205 -13.40 6.94 0.66
C GLY A 205 -12.20 6.19 1.21
N CYS A 206 -11.33 5.62 0.36
CA CYS A 206 -10.08 5.03 0.82
C CYS A 206 -9.10 6.10 1.31
N TYR A 207 -8.98 7.21 0.61
CA TYR A 207 -8.19 8.34 1.07
C TYR A 207 -9.04 9.26 1.93
N ARG A 208 -8.52 9.58 3.11
CA ARG A 208 -9.21 10.43 4.10
C ARG A 208 -8.25 11.43 4.71
N ASP A 209 -8.77 12.58 5.04
CA ASP A 209 -8.04 13.55 5.82
C ASP A 209 -7.86 13.03 7.26
N VAL A 210 -6.62 12.89 7.68
CA VAL A 210 -6.22 12.54 9.05
C VAL A 210 -5.37 13.65 9.63
N LYS A 211 -5.46 13.81 10.94
CA LYS A 211 -4.66 14.79 11.69
C LYS A 211 -3.54 14.05 12.41
N ASP A 212 -2.37 14.01 11.81
CA ASP A 212 -1.18 13.37 12.39
C ASP A 212 -0.22 14.39 12.97
N THR A 213 0.61 13.95 13.92
CA THR A 213 1.73 14.73 14.44
C THR A 213 2.94 14.50 13.54
N THR A 214 3.51 15.59 13.06
CA THR A 214 4.66 15.61 12.13
C THR A 214 5.87 16.22 12.81
N VAL A 215 7.06 15.86 12.37
CA VAL A 215 8.31 16.40 12.89
C VAL A 215 9.25 16.83 11.76
N THR A 216 9.94 17.94 11.98
CA THR A 216 11.16 18.30 11.26
C THR A 216 12.33 17.89 12.13
N ALA A 217 13.04 16.86 11.70
CA ALA A 217 14.14 16.25 12.43
C ALA A 217 15.48 16.90 12.05
N GLN A 218 16.43 16.91 13.00
CA GLN A 218 17.79 17.44 12.87
C GLN A 218 18.77 16.31 12.68
N PHE A 219 19.35 16.17 11.49
CA PHE A 219 20.37 15.17 11.16
C PHE A 219 21.74 15.81 11.23
N GLU A 220 22.52 15.53 12.26
CA GLU A 220 23.84 16.12 12.49
C GLU A 220 24.82 15.76 11.37
N ILE A 221 25.43 16.75 10.72
CA ILE A 221 26.33 16.56 9.59
C ILE A 221 27.70 16.09 10.10
N VAL A 222 28.23 15.03 9.51
CA VAL A 222 29.58 14.56 9.75
C VAL A 222 30.54 15.33 8.84
N ASN A 223 31.59 15.93 9.44
CA ASN A 223 32.60 16.75 8.72
C ASN A 223 31.95 17.89 7.88
N PRO A 224 31.16 18.78 8.51
CA PRO A 224 30.60 19.93 7.83
C PRO A 224 31.69 20.90 7.35
N LYS A 225 31.32 21.81 6.43
CA LYS A 225 32.22 22.93 6.05
C LYS A 225 32.56 23.74 7.30
N GLU A 226 33.80 24.23 7.42
CA GLU A 226 34.26 25.01 8.57
C GLU A 226 33.35 26.21 8.85
N ALA A 227 32.91 26.93 7.81
CA ALA A 227 32.01 28.06 7.93
C ALA A 227 30.65 27.70 8.54
N TRP A 228 30.22 26.44 8.51
CA TRP A 228 28.93 25.99 9.07
C TRP A 228 29.00 25.63 10.55
N THR A 229 30.20 25.65 11.15
CA THR A 229 30.42 25.28 12.56
C THR A 229 30.66 26.47 13.48
N HIS A 230 30.71 27.69 12.94
CA HIS A 230 31.01 28.91 13.73
C HIS A 230 29.94 29.22 14.78
N HIS A 231 28.67 28.85 14.52
CA HIS A 231 27.55 29.14 15.41
C HIS A 231 27.02 27.89 16.14
N GLY A 232 27.69 26.75 16.06
CA GLY A 232 27.27 25.49 16.66
C GLY A 232 27.37 24.33 15.67
N LYS A 233 26.71 23.22 15.99
CA LYS A 233 26.66 22.06 15.10
C LYS A 233 25.82 22.34 13.84
N ALA A 234 26.16 21.67 12.73
CA ALA A 234 25.42 21.77 11.47
C ALA A 234 24.48 20.57 11.28
N TYR A 235 23.27 20.83 10.81
CA TYR A 235 22.23 19.82 10.65
C TYR A 235 21.53 19.95 9.31
N PHE A 236 21.24 18.81 8.66
CA PHE A 236 20.19 18.74 7.65
C PHE A 236 18.84 18.70 8.35
N LEU A 237 17.87 19.50 7.89
CA LEU A 237 16.51 19.46 8.38
C LEU A 237 15.63 18.67 7.41
N ALA A 238 15.09 17.54 7.85
CA ALA A 238 14.15 16.77 7.05
C ALA A 238 12.80 16.61 7.78
N TRP A 239 11.71 16.77 7.03
CA TRP A 239 10.35 16.70 7.56
C TRP A 239 9.67 15.39 7.21
N THR A 240 8.87 14.87 8.15
CA THR A 240 8.05 13.67 7.94
C THR A 240 6.68 13.76 8.61
N THR A 241 5.67 13.14 7.96
CA THR A 241 4.34 12.90 8.52
C THR A 241 4.24 11.57 9.27
N THR A 242 5.29 10.74 9.20
CA THR A 242 5.35 9.41 9.79
C THR A 242 6.60 9.23 10.65
N PRO A 243 6.70 9.91 11.81
CA PRO A 243 7.86 9.82 12.71
C PRO A 243 8.30 8.41 13.06
N TRP A 244 7.36 7.45 13.12
CA TRP A 244 7.66 6.05 13.38
C TRP A 244 8.56 5.38 12.31
N THR A 245 8.76 5.99 11.14
CA THR A 245 9.70 5.48 10.12
C THR A 245 11.13 5.98 10.30
N LEU A 246 11.35 7.00 11.13
CA LEU A 246 12.69 7.58 11.35
C LEU A 246 13.75 6.60 11.87
N PRO A 247 13.43 5.60 12.72
CA PRO A 247 14.41 4.59 13.10
C PRO A 247 14.92 3.75 11.93
N SER A 248 14.17 3.69 10.82
CA SER A 248 14.55 3.00 9.58
C SER A 248 15.19 3.92 8.53
N ASN A 249 15.51 5.18 8.89
CA ASN A 249 16.22 6.11 8.01
C ASN A 249 17.61 5.58 7.67
N VAL A 250 18.00 5.68 6.39
CA VAL A 250 19.32 5.28 5.90
C VAL A 250 19.96 6.29 4.93
N ALA A 251 19.18 7.27 4.45
CA ALA A 251 19.67 8.34 3.59
C ALA A 251 18.80 9.59 3.73
N LEU A 252 19.31 10.72 3.24
CA LEU A 252 18.55 11.93 2.97
C LEU A 252 18.57 12.21 1.47
N CYS A 253 17.44 12.59 0.90
CA CYS A 253 17.33 12.86 -0.53
C CYS A 253 17.07 14.34 -0.78
N VAL A 254 17.84 14.93 -1.71
CA VAL A 254 17.73 16.33 -2.13
C VAL A 254 17.47 16.44 -3.63
N GLY A 255 16.78 17.49 -4.04
CA GLY A 255 16.55 17.75 -5.46
C GLY A 255 17.79 18.37 -6.11
N PRO A 256 18.33 17.79 -7.20
CA PRO A 256 19.61 18.27 -7.80
C PRO A 256 19.57 19.73 -8.25
N LYS A 257 18.40 20.23 -8.63
CA LYS A 257 18.19 21.60 -9.17
C LYS A 257 17.67 22.59 -8.14
N ILE A 258 17.32 22.13 -6.93
CA ILE A 258 16.79 22.96 -5.86
C ILE A 258 17.93 23.78 -5.23
N ASP A 259 17.62 25.02 -4.89
CA ASP A 259 18.52 25.90 -4.13
C ASP A 259 18.37 25.63 -2.63
N TYR A 260 19.49 25.33 -1.99
CA TYR A 260 19.60 25.13 -0.55
C TYR A 260 20.43 26.22 0.11
N VAL A 261 20.20 26.44 1.38
CA VAL A 261 20.92 27.42 2.19
C VAL A 261 21.39 26.81 3.50
N ALA A 262 22.53 27.27 3.96
CA ALA A 262 22.99 27.09 5.33
C ALA A 262 22.60 28.34 6.13
N VAL A 263 21.92 28.15 7.23
CA VAL A 263 21.34 29.21 8.05
C VAL A 263 21.82 29.08 9.49
N GLU A 264 22.57 30.04 9.99
CA GLU A 264 22.82 30.16 11.43
C GLU A 264 21.55 30.56 12.15
N THR A 265 21.20 29.82 13.18
CA THR A 265 20.00 30.05 14.01
C THR A 265 20.12 29.28 15.33
N TYR A 266 19.01 29.09 16.02
CA TYR A 266 18.90 28.34 17.26
C TYR A 266 17.80 27.27 17.14
N ASN A 267 17.95 26.16 17.87
CA ASN A 267 16.82 25.25 18.04
C ASN A 267 15.69 25.96 18.83
N PRO A 268 14.46 26.00 18.31
CA PRO A 268 13.37 26.75 18.95
C PRO A 268 12.91 26.20 20.30
N TYR A 269 13.30 24.98 20.68
CA TYR A 269 12.86 24.33 21.91
C TYR A 269 13.80 24.54 23.08
N ASP A 270 15.09 24.41 22.87
CA ASP A 270 16.14 24.48 23.90
C ASP A 270 17.03 25.74 23.78
N GLY A 271 17.09 26.36 22.59
CA GLY A 271 17.91 27.54 22.33
C GLY A 271 19.36 27.22 21.98
N GLU A 272 19.69 25.95 21.72
CA GLU A 272 21.06 25.59 21.30
C GLU A 272 21.39 26.22 19.94
N PRO A 273 22.56 26.86 19.81
CA PRO A 273 22.99 27.46 18.56
C PRO A 273 23.30 26.37 17.52
N MET A 274 22.90 26.60 16.28
CA MET A 274 23.04 25.63 15.21
C MET A 274 23.12 26.27 13.82
N THR A 275 23.62 25.50 12.86
CA THR A 275 23.47 25.80 11.43
C THR A 275 22.49 24.81 10.82
N ALA A 276 21.41 25.28 10.23
CA ALA A 276 20.36 24.49 9.62
C ALA A 276 20.47 24.51 8.08
N ILE A 277 20.44 23.33 7.44
CA ILE A 277 20.44 23.21 5.98
C ILE A 277 19.02 22.85 5.53
N MET A 278 18.44 23.66 4.63
CA MET A 278 17.11 23.43 4.02
C MET A 278 17.00 24.15 2.68
N ALA A 279 15.95 23.87 1.91
CA ALA A 279 15.67 24.63 0.67
C ALA A 279 15.38 26.10 0.97
N GLU A 280 15.98 27.02 0.19
CA GLU A 280 15.84 28.48 0.37
C GLU A 280 14.37 28.90 0.29
N SER A 281 13.61 28.35 -0.63
CA SER A 281 12.16 28.63 -0.81
C SER A 281 11.31 28.23 0.40
N ARG A 282 11.84 27.42 1.33
CA ARG A 282 11.10 26.94 2.51
C ARG A 282 11.43 27.73 3.79
N LEU A 283 12.38 28.64 3.76
CA LEU A 283 12.82 29.41 4.94
C LEU A 283 11.64 30.04 5.70
N ALA A 284 10.75 30.74 5.00
CA ALA A 284 9.63 31.44 5.62
C ALA A 284 8.61 30.53 6.33
N ALA A 285 8.60 29.22 6.02
CA ALA A 285 7.75 28.23 6.70
C ALA A 285 8.33 27.78 8.05
N TYR A 286 9.62 28.00 8.27
CA TYR A 286 10.36 27.54 9.45
C TYR A 286 10.91 28.67 10.30
N LEU A 287 11.33 29.78 9.69
CA LEU A 287 11.98 30.91 10.31
C LEU A 287 11.18 32.19 10.00
N ASP A 288 10.92 33.01 11.04
CA ASP A 288 10.19 34.26 10.87
C ASP A 288 11.04 35.25 10.05
N PRO A 289 10.59 35.70 8.86
CA PRO A 289 11.34 36.67 8.06
C PRO A 289 11.67 37.99 8.77
N LYS A 290 10.90 38.36 9.79
CA LYS A 290 11.15 39.57 10.59
C LYS A 290 12.36 39.44 11.51
N GLN A 291 12.86 38.25 11.73
CA GLN A 291 13.99 37.93 12.59
C GLN A 291 15.28 37.66 11.81
N GLU A 292 15.24 37.85 10.48
CA GLU A 292 16.45 37.77 9.62
C GLU A 292 17.44 38.89 9.99
N VAL A 293 18.69 38.49 10.22
CA VAL A 293 19.80 39.42 10.51
C VAL A 293 20.72 39.46 9.28
N LYS A 294 20.76 40.60 8.59
CA LYS A 294 21.53 40.77 7.36
C LYS A 294 22.98 41.14 7.61
N GLU A 295 23.22 41.91 8.68
CA GLU A 295 24.55 42.43 9.04
C GLU A 295 24.72 42.41 10.56
N GLY A 296 25.98 42.29 11.02
CA GLY A 296 26.34 42.29 12.44
C GLY A 296 26.30 40.91 13.10
N GLU A 297 26.39 40.84 14.41
CA GLU A 297 26.32 39.61 15.20
C GLU A 297 24.89 39.12 15.29
N LEU A 298 24.72 37.76 15.28
CA LEU A 298 23.42 37.17 15.48
C LEU A 298 22.98 37.37 16.93
N PRO A 299 21.82 38.05 17.22
CA PRO A 299 21.33 38.21 18.58
C PRO A 299 21.11 36.85 19.27
N ALA A 300 21.19 36.83 20.61
CA ALA A 300 20.91 35.66 21.39
C ALA A 300 19.45 35.23 21.28
N PHE A 301 19.21 33.92 21.37
CA PHE A 301 17.89 33.33 21.46
C PHE A 301 17.14 33.84 22.73
N ASP A 302 15.87 34.19 22.59
CA ASP A 302 15.00 34.58 23.71
C ASP A 302 13.65 33.84 23.59
N LYS A 303 13.51 32.74 24.32
CA LYS A 303 12.29 31.92 24.35
C LYS A 303 11.07 32.70 24.86
N ALA A 304 11.26 33.56 25.85
CA ALA A 304 10.16 34.31 26.45
C ALA A 304 9.55 35.33 25.48
N LYS A 305 10.38 35.92 24.62
CA LYS A 305 9.96 36.83 23.55
C LYS A 305 9.69 36.11 22.22
N LYS A 306 9.81 34.79 22.16
CA LYS A 306 9.75 33.99 20.90
C LYS A 306 10.72 34.51 19.84
N GLN A 307 11.91 34.95 20.27
CA GLN A 307 12.93 35.52 19.42
C GLN A 307 13.94 34.45 19.07
N CYS A 308 13.90 33.99 17.80
CA CYS A 308 14.81 33.02 17.21
C CYS A 308 15.46 33.61 15.95
N PRO A 309 16.48 34.47 16.12
CA PRO A 309 17.11 35.17 15.00
C PRO A 309 17.87 34.18 14.10
N TRP A 310 18.01 34.60 12.85
CA TRP A 310 18.66 33.75 11.86
C TRP A 310 19.33 34.58 10.75
N ARG A 311 20.33 33.97 10.08
CA ARG A 311 20.95 34.53 8.87
C ARG A 311 21.45 33.45 7.92
N ILE A 312 21.40 33.72 6.63
CA ILE A 312 21.99 32.86 5.60
C ILE A 312 23.49 33.10 5.56
N ILE A 313 24.27 32.01 5.65
CA ILE A 313 25.74 32.06 5.60
C ILE A 313 26.30 31.39 4.34
N ASP A 314 25.54 30.51 3.68
CA ASP A 314 25.99 29.83 2.45
C ASP A 314 24.78 29.49 1.56
N ARG A 315 25.00 29.40 0.25
CA ARG A 315 24.02 28.99 -0.76
C ARG A 315 24.65 27.94 -1.66
N MET A 316 23.88 26.91 -2.00
CA MET A 316 24.35 25.77 -2.76
C MET A 316 23.22 25.09 -3.54
N LYS A 317 23.54 24.32 -4.56
CA LYS A 317 22.61 23.41 -5.23
C LYS A 317 22.54 22.06 -4.52
N GLY A 318 21.46 21.29 -4.75
CA GLY A 318 21.38 19.94 -4.20
C GLY A 318 22.54 19.05 -4.62
N THR A 319 23.09 19.25 -5.82
CA THR A 319 24.30 18.55 -6.30
C THR A 319 25.53 18.80 -5.42
N ASP A 320 25.63 19.92 -4.75
CA ASP A 320 26.77 20.26 -3.88
C ASP A 320 26.67 19.56 -2.52
N LEU A 321 25.51 19.01 -2.19
CA LEU A 321 25.23 18.28 -0.96
C LEU A 321 25.38 16.76 -1.13
N GLU A 322 25.42 16.26 -2.37
CA GLU A 322 25.53 14.83 -2.67
C GLU A 322 26.77 14.21 -1.99
N GLY A 323 26.57 13.05 -1.37
CA GLY A 323 27.62 12.31 -0.68
C GLY A 323 28.01 12.83 0.70
N MET A 324 27.46 13.96 1.15
CA MET A 324 27.69 14.42 2.52
C MET A 324 27.07 13.45 3.52
N HIS A 325 27.83 13.08 4.55
CA HIS A 325 27.38 12.15 5.59
C HIS A 325 26.76 12.88 6.80
N TYR A 326 25.84 12.19 7.46
CA TYR A 326 25.24 12.62 8.71
C TYR A 326 25.23 11.48 9.73
N GLN A 327 25.10 11.79 11.02
CA GLN A 327 24.97 10.79 12.07
C GLN A 327 23.59 10.15 12.03
N GLN A 328 23.51 8.82 12.22
CA GLN A 328 22.22 8.14 12.33
C GLN A 328 21.38 8.79 13.41
N LEU A 329 20.17 9.23 13.07
CA LEU A 329 19.31 10.00 13.97
C LEU A 329 18.86 9.16 15.19
N MET A 330 18.42 7.92 14.93
CA MET A 330 17.99 6.95 15.93
C MET A 330 18.80 5.67 15.76
N PRO A 331 19.93 5.51 16.45
CA PRO A 331 20.87 4.42 16.23
C PRO A 331 20.44 3.10 16.88
N TRP A 332 19.13 2.77 16.83
CA TRP A 332 18.58 1.55 17.40
C TRP A 332 19.11 0.29 16.74
N VAL A 333 19.27 0.33 15.41
CA VAL A 333 19.74 -0.78 14.59
C VAL A 333 20.66 -0.26 13.49
N LYS A 334 21.73 -0.98 13.19
CA LYS A 334 22.62 -0.71 12.05
C LYS A 334 22.15 -1.45 10.80
N PRO A 335 22.24 -0.85 9.61
CA PRO A 335 21.95 -1.53 8.35
C PRO A 335 22.79 -2.79 8.18
N CYS A 336 22.14 -3.89 7.77
CA CYS A 336 22.77 -5.20 7.65
C CYS A 336 22.12 -5.99 6.51
N GLU A 337 22.94 -6.68 5.68
CA GLU A 337 22.46 -7.46 4.54
C GLU A 337 23.08 -8.85 4.49
N LYS A 338 22.40 -9.79 3.80
CA LYS A 338 22.89 -11.15 3.60
C LYS A 338 24.04 -11.20 2.61
N VAL A 339 25.06 -12.00 2.92
CA VAL A 339 26.19 -12.24 2.02
C VAL A 339 25.77 -12.78 0.65
N SER A 340 24.65 -13.56 0.59
CA SER A 340 24.12 -14.10 -0.67
C SER A 340 23.68 -13.03 -1.69
N GLU A 341 23.50 -11.79 -1.25
CA GLU A 341 23.16 -10.64 -2.10
C GLU A 341 24.38 -10.02 -2.80
N TYR A 342 25.58 -10.42 -2.36
CA TYR A 342 26.87 -9.92 -2.88
C TYR A 342 27.75 -11.03 -3.46
N SER A 343 28.70 -10.65 -4.30
CA SER A 343 29.76 -11.56 -4.75
C SER A 343 30.73 -11.89 -3.61
N HIS A 344 31.30 -13.08 -3.65
CA HIS A 344 32.36 -13.47 -2.68
C HIS A 344 33.53 -12.49 -2.64
N ALA A 345 33.91 -11.92 -3.79
CA ALA A 345 34.97 -10.92 -3.87
C ALA A 345 34.63 -9.67 -3.08
N PHE A 346 33.41 -9.14 -3.26
CA PHE A 346 32.92 -7.98 -2.49
C PHE A 346 32.95 -8.24 -0.98
N VAL A 347 32.44 -9.39 -0.54
CA VAL A 347 32.37 -9.72 0.90
C VAL A 347 33.75 -9.83 1.52
N ASN A 348 34.72 -10.42 0.83
CA ASN A 348 36.09 -10.52 1.32
C ASN A 348 36.78 -9.15 1.40
N GLU A 349 36.66 -8.34 0.36
CA GLU A 349 37.17 -6.98 0.34
C GLU A 349 36.54 -6.10 1.44
N TYR A 350 35.24 -6.22 1.62
CA TYR A 350 34.53 -5.51 2.68
C TYR A 350 34.98 -5.95 4.08
N ALA A 351 35.15 -7.26 4.32
CA ALA A 351 35.62 -7.80 5.59
C ALA A 351 37.05 -7.38 5.93
N GLU A 352 37.92 -7.27 4.92
CA GLU A 352 39.30 -6.77 5.08
C GLU A 352 39.31 -5.27 5.45
N ALA A 353 38.46 -4.48 4.78
CA ALA A 353 38.34 -3.05 5.05
C ALA A 353 37.62 -2.73 6.36
N HIS A 354 36.72 -3.61 6.80
CA HIS A 354 35.83 -3.42 7.97
C HIS A 354 35.87 -4.66 8.90
N PRO A 355 36.96 -4.89 9.64
CA PRO A 355 37.08 -6.07 10.52
C PRO A 355 35.92 -6.16 11.53
N GLY A 356 35.34 -7.35 11.66
CA GLY A 356 34.24 -7.61 12.57
C GLY A 356 32.84 -7.19 12.11
N LYS A 357 32.73 -6.66 10.86
CA LYS A 357 31.43 -6.26 10.27
C LYS A 357 30.76 -7.38 9.45
N VAL A 358 31.37 -8.56 9.35
CA VAL A 358 30.79 -9.76 8.76
C VAL A 358 30.63 -10.80 9.85
N PHE A 359 29.41 -11.30 10.04
CA PHE A 359 29.10 -12.27 11.10
C PHE A 359 28.17 -13.38 10.59
N THR A 360 28.11 -14.47 11.33
CA THR A 360 27.31 -15.66 11.00
C THR A 360 26.05 -15.69 11.86
N GLY A 361 24.88 -15.94 11.26
CA GLY A 361 23.62 -16.11 11.97
C GLY A 361 23.57 -17.37 12.84
N GLU A 362 22.56 -17.47 13.72
CA GLU A 362 22.37 -18.61 14.63
C GLU A 362 22.23 -19.95 13.90
N ASN A 363 21.66 -19.94 12.68
CA ASN A 363 21.52 -21.14 11.88
C ASN A 363 22.85 -21.70 11.33
N GLY A 364 23.97 -20.99 11.53
CA GLY A 364 25.32 -21.36 11.10
C GLY A 364 25.56 -21.38 9.58
N ARG A 365 24.55 -21.04 8.78
CA ARG A 365 24.61 -21.04 7.30
C ARG A 365 24.64 -19.64 6.71
N ASP A 366 23.79 -18.76 7.23
CA ASP A 366 23.69 -17.39 6.73
C ASP A 366 24.79 -16.51 7.31
N LYS A 367 25.37 -15.69 6.46
CA LYS A 367 26.30 -14.64 6.86
C LYS A 367 25.70 -13.28 6.53
N PHE A 368 26.04 -12.30 7.31
CA PHE A 368 25.55 -10.92 7.17
C PHE A 368 26.70 -9.94 7.18
N VAL A 369 26.51 -8.86 6.42
CA VAL A 369 27.45 -7.73 6.34
C VAL A 369 26.79 -6.51 6.98
N GLU A 370 27.42 -5.89 7.95
CA GLU A 370 27.00 -4.58 8.47
C GLU A 370 27.41 -3.49 7.48
N MET A 371 26.41 -2.80 6.89
CA MET A 371 26.60 -1.81 5.81
C MET A 371 26.52 -0.37 6.29
N SER A 372 26.78 -0.10 7.56
CA SER A 372 26.68 1.24 8.14
C SER A 372 27.56 2.30 7.45
N SER A 373 28.68 1.90 6.86
CA SER A 373 29.57 2.81 6.11
C SER A 373 28.99 3.30 4.78
N GLU A 374 28.03 2.59 4.19
CA GLU A 374 27.38 2.95 2.94
C GLU A 374 26.08 3.73 3.14
N ALA A 375 25.53 3.72 4.36
CA ALA A 375 24.33 4.43 4.75
C ALA A 375 24.61 5.86 5.27
N PHE A 376 23.56 6.57 5.62
CA PHE A 376 23.59 7.87 6.29
C PHE A 376 24.31 8.97 5.51
N ARG A 377 24.01 9.05 4.21
CA ARG A 377 24.50 10.11 3.33
C ARG A 377 23.39 10.74 2.51
N VAL A 378 23.68 11.93 1.98
CA VAL A 378 22.80 12.65 1.06
C VAL A 378 22.88 12.03 -0.33
N ILE A 379 21.71 11.79 -0.95
CA ILE A 379 21.54 11.30 -2.31
C ILE A 379 20.67 12.25 -3.13
N LEU A 380 20.70 12.13 -4.46
CA LEU A 380 19.90 12.93 -5.37
C LEU A 380 18.61 12.23 -5.78
N GLY A 381 17.50 12.98 -5.90
CA GLY A 381 16.24 12.48 -6.43
C GLY A 381 15.41 13.57 -7.07
N ASP A 382 15.00 13.34 -8.32
CA ASP A 382 14.21 14.31 -9.11
C ASP A 382 12.76 14.49 -8.60
N TYR A 383 12.28 13.61 -7.72
CA TYR A 383 10.93 13.67 -7.14
C TYR A 383 10.83 14.61 -5.92
N VAL A 384 11.94 15.11 -5.40
CA VAL A 384 11.94 16.05 -4.27
C VAL A 384 11.32 17.36 -4.70
N THR A 385 10.32 17.82 -3.93
CA THR A 385 9.62 19.08 -4.16
C THR A 385 9.85 20.06 -3.00
N THR A 386 9.45 21.31 -3.20
CA THR A 386 9.45 22.36 -2.19
C THR A 386 8.05 22.90 -1.92
N GLU A 387 7.01 22.13 -2.23
CA GLU A 387 5.62 22.49 -1.92
C GLU A 387 5.37 22.38 -0.42
N ASP A 388 5.83 21.28 0.17
CA ASP A 388 5.79 21.02 1.62
C ASP A 388 7.17 20.66 2.17
N GLY A 389 7.26 20.54 3.51
CA GLY A 389 8.50 20.16 4.20
C GLY A 389 9.63 21.15 4.03
N THR A 390 10.85 20.65 4.09
CA THR A 390 12.12 21.42 4.06
C THR A 390 12.83 21.37 2.71
N GLY A 391 12.32 20.61 1.74
CA GLY A 391 13.04 20.28 0.50
C GLY A 391 14.12 19.21 0.68
N ILE A 392 14.20 18.57 1.85
CA ILE A 392 15.04 17.39 2.13
C ILE A 392 14.10 16.29 2.62
N VAL A 393 14.16 15.13 1.96
CA VAL A 393 13.31 13.97 2.26
C VAL A 393 14.14 12.91 2.98
N HIS A 394 13.65 12.40 4.12
CA HIS A 394 14.26 11.24 4.75
C HIS A 394 13.91 9.97 4.01
N ILE A 395 14.83 9.04 3.89
CA ILE A 395 14.68 7.81 3.10
C ILE A 395 14.65 6.60 4.03
N ALA A 396 13.51 5.89 4.02
CA ALA A 396 13.28 4.63 4.72
C ALA A 396 12.83 3.54 3.72
N PRO A 397 13.75 2.84 3.04
CA PRO A 397 13.45 1.98 1.89
C PRO A 397 12.50 0.81 2.20
N THR A 398 12.34 0.45 3.46
CA THR A 398 11.41 -0.62 3.89
C THR A 398 9.96 -0.16 4.00
N PHE A 399 9.68 1.16 3.94
CA PHE A 399 8.34 1.72 4.14
C PHE A 399 7.89 2.72 3.09
N GLY A 400 8.74 3.04 2.10
CA GLY A 400 8.43 3.92 0.97
C GLY A 400 8.81 3.29 -0.36
N ALA A 401 7.90 3.28 -1.34
CA ALA A 401 8.18 2.72 -2.66
C ALA A 401 9.19 3.58 -3.44
N ASP A 402 9.05 4.91 -3.37
CA ASP A 402 10.00 5.86 -3.98
C ASP A 402 11.33 5.83 -3.23
N ASP A 403 11.30 5.70 -1.90
CA ASP A 403 12.49 5.55 -1.06
C ASP A 403 13.28 4.29 -1.45
N ALA A 404 12.58 3.15 -1.63
CA ALA A 404 13.21 1.89 -2.04
C ALA A 404 13.87 2.01 -3.41
N LYS A 405 13.24 2.72 -4.35
CA LYS A 405 13.77 2.93 -5.69
C LYS A 405 15.02 3.80 -5.66
N VAL A 406 14.94 4.98 -5.05
CA VAL A 406 16.08 5.93 -5.03
C VAL A 406 17.25 5.40 -4.23
N ALA A 407 17.01 4.69 -3.13
CA ALA A 407 18.05 4.03 -2.34
C ALA A 407 18.76 2.95 -3.16
N LYS A 408 18.01 2.12 -3.90
CA LYS A 408 18.58 1.09 -4.77
C LYS A 408 19.45 1.71 -5.88
N ASP A 409 18.97 2.77 -6.54
CA ASP A 409 19.70 3.46 -7.59
C ASP A 409 21.00 4.09 -7.05
N ALA A 410 20.98 4.59 -5.82
CA ALA A 410 22.13 5.15 -5.12
C ALA A 410 22.98 4.10 -4.37
N LYS A 411 22.61 2.80 -4.42
CA LYS A 411 23.27 1.69 -3.70
C LYS A 411 23.31 1.89 -2.17
N ILE A 412 22.26 2.45 -1.62
CA ILE A 412 22.07 2.58 -0.18
C ILE A 412 21.41 1.30 0.35
N PRO A 413 21.97 0.64 1.39
CA PRO A 413 21.35 -0.55 2.00
C PRO A 413 20.07 -0.16 2.74
N ALA A 414 19.03 -0.98 2.62
CA ALA A 414 17.86 -0.85 3.49
C ALA A 414 18.20 -1.34 4.90
N LEU A 415 17.53 -0.78 5.91
CA LEU A 415 17.66 -1.24 7.28
C LEU A 415 16.72 -2.41 7.52
N TYR A 416 17.27 -3.61 7.67
CA TYR A 416 16.54 -4.83 7.98
C TYR A 416 16.92 -5.39 9.34
N LEU A 417 15.97 -6.02 10.01
CA LEU A 417 16.19 -6.94 11.11
C LEU A 417 16.43 -8.35 10.58
N ILE A 418 17.16 -9.16 11.34
CA ILE A 418 17.38 -10.57 11.01
C ILE A 418 16.66 -11.43 12.05
N SER A 419 15.71 -12.24 11.58
CA SER A 419 14.96 -13.16 12.45
C SER A 419 15.82 -14.36 12.87
N LYS A 420 15.41 -15.10 13.91
CA LYS A 420 16.04 -16.38 14.34
C LYS A 420 16.17 -17.41 13.21
N LYS A 421 15.32 -17.31 12.17
CA LYS A 421 15.40 -18.16 10.99
C LYS A 421 16.39 -17.65 9.92
N GLY A 422 17.05 -16.53 10.16
CA GLY A 422 17.95 -15.88 9.21
C GLY A 422 17.22 -15.12 8.09
N GLU A 423 15.95 -14.79 8.25
CA GLU A 423 15.16 -14.05 7.27
C GLU A 423 15.28 -12.55 7.53
N THR A 424 15.41 -11.76 6.45
CA THR A 424 15.35 -10.29 6.54
C THR A 424 13.92 -9.83 6.81
N ARG A 425 13.77 -8.87 7.72
CA ARG A 425 12.49 -8.28 8.10
C ARG A 425 12.62 -6.76 8.23
N PRO A 426 11.62 -5.96 7.86
CA PRO A 426 11.59 -4.55 8.24
C PRO A 426 11.45 -4.44 9.77
N MET A 427 11.66 -3.25 10.33
CA MET A 427 11.52 -3.04 11.79
C MET A 427 10.12 -3.33 12.34
N VAL A 428 9.10 -3.16 11.53
CA VAL A 428 7.70 -3.34 11.88
C VAL A 428 7.20 -4.67 11.31
N ASP A 429 6.42 -5.42 12.08
CA ASP A 429 5.82 -6.69 11.67
C ASP A 429 4.53 -6.50 10.84
N LEU A 430 3.97 -7.61 10.38
CA LEU A 430 2.71 -7.62 9.62
C LEU A 430 1.48 -7.18 10.43
N GLN A 431 1.60 -7.05 11.73
CA GLN A 431 0.56 -6.50 12.60
C GLN A 431 0.68 -4.99 12.79
N GLY A 432 1.75 -4.39 12.29
CA GLY A 432 2.02 -2.97 12.44
C GLY A 432 2.63 -2.62 13.80
N LYS A 433 3.41 -3.51 14.40
CA LYS A 433 4.18 -3.27 15.63
C LYS A 433 5.68 -3.52 15.39
N TYR A 434 6.55 -2.87 16.16
CA TYR A 434 7.97 -3.19 16.16
C TYR A 434 8.21 -4.61 16.65
N TYR A 435 9.15 -5.33 16.02
CA TYR A 435 9.57 -6.66 16.49
C TYR A 435 10.13 -6.58 17.90
N VAL A 436 9.89 -7.62 18.70
CA VAL A 436 10.55 -7.78 20.00
C VAL A 436 11.89 -8.50 19.83
N LEU A 437 12.86 -8.24 20.73
CA LEU A 437 14.20 -8.81 20.62
C LEU A 437 14.20 -10.35 20.57
N ASP A 438 13.27 -10.99 21.28
CA ASP A 438 13.16 -12.46 21.31
C ASP A 438 12.80 -13.09 19.95
N GLU A 439 12.37 -12.31 18.97
CA GLU A 439 12.07 -12.76 17.60
C GLU A 439 13.30 -12.69 16.68
N LEU A 440 14.39 -12.04 17.12
CA LEU A 440 15.58 -11.73 16.33
C LEU A 440 16.73 -12.70 16.61
N ASP A 441 17.66 -12.80 15.62
CA ASP A 441 18.89 -13.57 15.72
C ASP A 441 19.84 -12.98 16.78
N ASN A 442 20.41 -13.80 17.67
CA ASN A 442 21.25 -13.32 18.77
C ASN A 442 22.57 -12.71 18.29
N ASN A 443 23.16 -13.23 17.19
CA ASN A 443 24.39 -12.66 16.64
C ASN A 443 24.10 -11.31 16.00
N PHE A 444 22.96 -11.18 15.31
CA PHE A 444 22.49 -9.90 14.79
C PHE A 444 22.28 -8.89 15.94
N ILE A 445 21.57 -9.27 16.99
CA ILE A 445 21.35 -8.39 18.15
C ILE A 445 22.69 -7.92 18.74
N SER A 446 23.64 -8.85 18.91
CA SER A 446 24.94 -8.53 19.53
C SER A 446 25.83 -7.60 18.69
N ASN A 447 25.67 -7.63 17.35
CA ASN A 447 26.52 -6.87 16.43
C ASN A 447 25.85 -5.58 15.89
N CYS A 448 24.52 -5.59 15.72
CA CYS A 448 23.83 -4.54 15.00
C CYS A 448 22.75 -3.81 15.82
N VAL A 449 22.36 -4.27 17.01
CA VAL A 449 21.25 -3.67 17.76
C VAL A 449 21.74 -3.01 19.04
N ASP A 450 21.40 -1.74 19.23
CA ASP A 450 21.45 -1.12 20.55
C ASP A 450 20.25 -1.62 21.35
N LYS A 451 20.51 -2.54 22.29
CA LYS A 451 19.47 -3.24 23.04
C LYS A 451 18.67 -2.30 23.94
N GLU A 452 19.31 -1.30 24.53
CA GLU A 452 18.66 -0.35 25.43
C GLU A 452 17.72 0.55 24.64
N ALA A 453 18.22 1.21 23.61
CA ALA A 453 17.44 2.09 22.77
C ALA A 453 16.30 1.37 22.02
N TYR A 454 16.58 0.16 21.47
CA TYR A 454 15.57 -0.61 20.75
C TYR A 454 14.46 -1.12 21.65
N SER A 455 14.80 -1.61 22.88
CA SER A 455 13.82 -2.21 23.80
C SER A 455 12.78 -1.21 24.30
N HIS A 456 13.08 0.09 24.22
CA HIS A 456 12.15 1.14 24.63
C HIS A 456 10.83 1.09 23.84
N HIS A 457 10.91 0.76 22.55
CA HIS A 457 9.75 0.66 21.66
C HIS A 457 9.46 -0.75 21.10
N ALA A 458 10.19 -1.77 21.57
CA ALA A 458 9.97 -3.14 21.13
C ALA A 458 8.54 -3.60 21.46
N GLY A 459 7.76 -3.96 20.45
CA GLY A 459 6.36 -4.36 20.59
C GLY A 459 5.34 -3.23 20.50
N ASP A 460 5.74 -1.97 20.38
CA ASP A 460 4.84 -0.85 20.20
C ASP A 460 4.20 -0.86 18.81
N TYR A 461 2.89 -0.57 18.76
CA TYR A 461 2.15 -0.41 17.51
C TYR A 461 2.37 0.97 16.90
N VAL A 462 2.71 1.02 15.60
CA VAL A 462 2.99 2.28 14.88
C VAL A 462 1.75 3.17 14.69
N LYS A 463 0.57 2.61 14.84
CA LYS A 463 -0.70 3.35 14.91
C LYS A 463 -1.64 2.69 15.92
N ASN A 464 -2.33 3.50 16.73
CA ASN A 464 -3.33 3.03 17.69
C ASN A 464 -4.44 2.17 17.05
N ALA A 465 -4.77 2.42 15.77
CA ALA A 465 -5.75 1.63 15.03
C ALA A 465 -5.40 0.14 14.91
N TYR A 466 -4.13 -0.25 15.06
CA TYR A 466 -3.69 -1.64 15.01
C TYR A 466 -3.63 -2.31 16.38
N ASP A 467 -3.49 -1.53 17.44
CA ASP A 467 -3.33 -1.99 18.80
C ASP A 467 -4.62 -2.67 19.32
N PRO A 468 -4.53 -3.90 19.85
CA PRO A 468 -5.69 -4.60 20.42
C PRO A 468 -6.40 -3.81 21.53
N ARG A 469 -5.70 -2.94 22.28
CA ARG A 469 -6.29 -2.08 23.32
C ARG A 469 -7.40 -1.17 22.77
N PHE A 470 -7.30 -0.76 21.52
CA PHE A 470 -8.28 0.08 20.81
C PHE A 470 -9.20 -0.72 19.89
N ASN A 471 -9.17 -2.05 20.00
CA ASN A 471 -9.96 -2.96 19.19
C ASN A 471 -10.69 -4.02 20.05
N PRO A 472 -11.45 -3.63 21.06
CA PRO A 472 -12.15 -4.57 21.93
C PRO A 472 -13.12 -5.43 21.11
N ASN A 473 -13.04 -6.75 21.29
CA ASN A 473 -13.85 -7.73 20.56
C ASN A 473 -13.76 -7.60 19.02
N GLY A 474 -12.62 -7.13 18.50
CA GLY A 474 -12.42 -6.93 17.06
C GLY A 474 -13.08 -5.68 16.47
N VAL A 475 -13.73 -4.86 17.29
CA VAL A 475 -14.37 -3.60 16.86
C VAL A 475 -13.42 -2.43 17.16
N TRP A 476 -13.14 -1.63 16.15
CA TRP A 476 -12.27 -0.46 16.30
C TRP A 476 -12.95 0.68 17.05
N ASP A 477 -12.43 1.02 18.23
CA ASP A 477 -12.82 2.21 19.00
C ASP A 477 -12.07 3.44 18.49
N ARG A 478 -12.65 4.14 17.51
CA ARG A 478 -12.08 5.36 16.93
C ARG A 478 -11.94 6.48 17.95
N VAL A 479 -12.90 6.59 18.86
CA VAL A 479 -12.90 7.66 19.89
C VAL A 479 -11.74 7.47 20.86
N ALA A 480 -11.51 6.24 21.32
CA ALA A 480 -10.35 5.94 22.15
C ALA A 480 -9.04 6.14 21.39
N THR A 481 -8.98 5.72 20.12
CA THR A 481 -7.81 5.92 19.25
C THR A 481 -7.42 7.41 19.14
N GLU A 482 -8.39 8.29 18.93
CA GLU A 482 -8.15 9.74 18.75
C GLU A 482 -7.82 10.48 20.07
N LYS A 483 -8.25 9.95 21.22
CA LYS A 483 -8.01 10.54 22.54
C LYS A 483 -6.65 10.18 23.14
N ASN A 484 -5.99 9.16 22.63
CA ASN A 484 -4.71 8.69 23.14
C ASN A 484 -3.59 9.05 22.16
N ASP A 485 -2.46 9.46 22.68
CA ASP A 485 -1.27 9.71 21.89
C ASP A 485 -0.85 8.41 21.18
N ASP A 486 -0.54 8.52 19.89
CA ASP A 486 0.03 7.42 19.12
C ASP A 486 1.57 7.46 19.17
N LEU A 487 2.19 6.45 18.59
CA LEU A 487 3.66 6.33 18.59
C LEU A 487 4.34 7.54 17.91
N ASN A 488 3.70 8.19 16.92
CA ASN A 488 4.25 9.39 16.30
C ASN A 488 4.38 10.54 17.32
N VAL A 489 3.38 10.70 18.19
CA VAL A 489 3.43 11.72 19.26
C VAL A 489 4.54 11.40 20.25
N ILE A 490 4.65 10.13 20.67
CA ILE A 490 5.65 9.68 21.64
C ILE A 490 7.06 9.95 21.09
N ILE A 491 7.37 9.48 19.88
CA ILE A 491 8.67 9.70 19.22
C ILE A 491 8.96 11.18 19.05
N CYS A 492 7.98 12.01 18.65
CA CYS A 492 8.18 13.46 18.54
C CYS A 492 8.54 14.11 19.87
N MET A 493 7.95 13.64 20.98
CA MET A 493 8.23 14.20 22.30
C MET A 493 9.62 13.78 22.80
N GLU A 494 10.05 12.54 22.55
CA GLU A 494 11.40 12.06 22.85
C GLU A 494 12.44 12.83 22.05
N MET A 495 12.25 12.95 20.72
CA MET A 495 13.13 13.75 19.86
C MET A 495 13.25 15.21 20.33
N LYS A 496 12.18 15.78 20.87
CA LYS A 496 12.23 17.12 21.44
C LYS A 496 13.06 17.17 22.73
N GLN A 497 12.97 16.15 23.57
CA GLN A 497 13.76 16.06 24.81
C GLN A 497 15.24 15.87 24.52
N ASP A 498 15.55 15.10 23.46
CA ASP A 498 16.91 14.78 23.02
C ASP A 498 17.54 15.86 22.10
N GLY A 499 16.85 16.98 21.87
CA GLY A 499 17.33 18.05 20.99
C GLY A 499 17.41 17.66 19.50
N GLN A 500 16.67 16.63 19.08
CA GLN A 500 16.68 16.13 17.70
C GLN A 500 15.52 16.70 16.85
N ALA A 501 14.56 17.39 17.46
CA ALA A 501 13.44 18.00 16.77
C ALA A 501 13.66 19.50 16.60
N PHE A 502 13.48 20.02 15.38
CA PHE A 502 13.45 21.44 15.08
C PHE A 502 12.04 22.01 15.14
N LYS A 503 11.05 21.27 14.64
CA LYS A 503 9.64 21.71 14.64
C LYS A 503 8.71 20.50 14.73
N ILE A 504 7.76 20.55 15.67
CA ILE A 504 6.69 19.58 15.83
C ILE A 504 5.37 20.29 15.61
N GLN A 505 4.51 19.76 14.76
CA GLN A 505 3.21 20.34 14.47
C GLN A 505 2.17 19.28 14.15
N LYS A 506 0.89 19.59 14.41
CA LYS A 506 -0.22 18.76 13.92
C LYS A 506 -0.60 19.24 12.52
N MET A 507 -0.69 18.31 11.59
CA MET A 507 -1.04 18.59 10.20
C MET A 507 -2.18 17.69 9.75
N VAL A 508 -3.10 18.24 8.99
CA VAL A 508 -4.12 17.45 8.29
C VAL A 508 -3.57 17.08 6.92
N HIS A 509 -3.53 15.81 6.63
CA HIS A 509 -3.11 15.30 5.33
C HIS A 509 -3.95 14.11 4.90
N ASN A 510 -3.92 13.82 3.61
CA ASN A 510 -4.67 12.72 3.02
C ASN A 510 -3.93 11.40 3.25
N TYR A 511 -4.58 10.41 3.90
CA TYR A 511 -3.97 9.13 4.25
C TYR A 511 -4.81 7.95 3.76
N PRO A 512 -4.19 6.90 3.17
CA PRO A 512 -4.91 5.76 2.64
C PRO A 512 -5.40 4.80 3.73
N HIS A 513 -6.63 4.33 3.56
CA HIS A 513 -7.31 3.36 4.43
C HIS A 513 -7.77 2.15 3.62
N CYS A 514 -7.83 1.01 4.26
CA CYS A 514 -8.39 -0.20 3.65
C CYS A 514 -9.91 -0.06 3.50
N TRP A 515 -10.40 -0.18 2.29
CA TRP A 515 -11.83 -0.03 1.96
C TRP A 515 -12.77 -1.02 2.67
N ARG A 516 -12.24 -2.12 3.20
CA ARG A 516 -13.01 -3.15 3.90
C ARG A 516 -12.95 -3.05 5.42
N THR A 517 -11.83 -2.64 5.96
CA THR A 517 -11.63 -2.58 7.42
C THR A 517 -11.74 -1.17 7.98
N ASP A 518 -11.81 -0.16 7.11
CA ASP A 518 -11.78 1.26 7.46
C ASP A 518 -10.53 1.73 8.20
N LYS A 519 -9.53 0.86 8.40
CA LYS A 519 -8.31 1.16 9.13
C LYS A 519 -7.22 1.67 8.19
N PRO A 520 -6.29 2.50 8.69
CA PRO A 520 -5.15 2.95 7.91
C PRO A 520 -4.34 1.76 7.39
N ILE A 521 -3.58 1.97 6.32
CA ILE A 521 -2.66 0.97 5.75
C ILE A 521 -1.22 1.33 6.05
N LEU A 522 -0.32 0.38 5.79
CA LEU A 522 1.14 0.60 5.74
C LEU A 522 1.62 0.35 4.31
N TYR A 523 2.72 0.99 3.91
CA TYR A 523 3.54 0.50 2.82
C TYR A 523 4.53 -0.50 3.39
N TYR A 524 4.58 -1.71 2.82
CA TYR A 524 5.29 -2.84 3.42
C TYR A 524 5.96 -3.70 2.35
N PRO A 525 7.20 -4.17 2.60
CA PRO A 525 7.88 -5.07 1.68
C PRO A 525 7.30 -6.48 1.74
N LEU A 526 6.80 -6.96 0.63
CA LEU A 526 6.22 -8.30 0.50
C LEU A 526 6.74 -9.04 -0.72
N ASP A 527 7.03 -10.31 -0.56
CA ASP A 527 7.20 -11.24 -1.67
C ASP A 527 5.86 -11.44 -2.37
N SER A 528 5.84 -11.31 -3.68
CA SER A 528 4.62 -11.43 -4.47
C SER A 528 4.89 -11.94 -5.87
N TRP A 529 3.89 -12.57 -6.47
CA TRP A 529 3.87 -12.86 -7.90
C TRP A 529 3.32 -11.67 -8.67
N PHE A 530 4.01 -11.31 -9.75
CA PHE A 530 3.66 -10.19 -10.62
C PHE A 530 3.49 -10.62 -12.06
N ILE A 531 2.53 -9.98 -12.75
CA ILE A 531 2.49 -9.97 -14.22
C ILE A 531 3.15 -8.67 -14.69
N ARG A 532 4.13 -8.80 -15.61
CA ARG A 532 4.88 -7.67 -16.19
C ARG A 532 4.04 -6.95 -17.24
N ASP A 533 2.96 -6.31 -16.81
CA ASP A 533 2.05 -5.56 -17.67
C ASP A 533 2.75 -4.38 -18.35
N THR A 534 3.75 -3.79 -17.68
CA THR A 534 4.56 -2.68 -18.23
C THR A 534 5.27 -3.06 -19.53
N ALA A 535 5.59 -4.35 -19.74
CA ALA A 535 6.21 -4.84 -20.98
C ALA A 535 5.29 -4.70 -22.22
N LYS A 536 3.98 -4.56 -22.01
CA LYS A 536 2.97 -4.43 -23.07
C LYS A 536 2.17 -3.12 -23.00
N LYS A 537 2.58 -2.21 -22.13
CA LYS A 537 1.90 -0.94 -21.85
C LYS A 537 1.60 -0.13 -23.11
N GLN A 538 2.61 0.10 -23.96
CA GLN A 538 2.45 0.90 -25.18
C GLN A 538 1.49 0.24 -26.17
N GLU A 539 1.56 -1.09 -26.33
CA GLU A 539 0.66 -1.85 -27.19
C GLU A 539 -0.79 -1.77 -26.67
N MET A 540 -1.00 -1.89 -25.35
CA MET A 540 -2.32 -1.78 -24.74
C MET A 540 -2.91 -0.37 -24.88
N VAL A 541 -2.11 0.68 -24.71
CA VAL A 541 -2.54 2.07 -24.94
C VAL A 541 -2.95 2.28 -26.40
N ALA A 542 -2.19 1.73 -27.36
CA ALA A 542 -2.54 1.81 -28.78
C ALA A 542 -3.83 1.06 -29.10
N LEU A 543 -3.99 -0.16 -28.56
CA LEU A 543 -5.20 -0.98 -28.76
C LEU A 543 -6.43 -0.34 -28.10
N ASN A 544 -6.29 0.31 -26.96
CA ASN A 544 -7.40 1.04 -26.31
C ASN A 544 -8.04 2.08 -27.24
N LYS A 545 -7.24 2.73 -28.06
CA LYS A 545 -7.73 3.72 -29.05
C LYS A 545 -8.54 3.10 -30.19
N THR A 546 -8.50 1.79 -30.38
CA THR A 546 -9.29 1.06 -31.40
C THR A 546 -10.66 0.62 -30.88
N ILE A 547 -10.92 0.72 -29.57
CA ILE A 547 -12.17 0.31 -28.94
C ILE A 547 -13.22 1.41 -29.12
N HIS A 548 -14.41 1.00 -29.53
CA HIS A 548 -15.57 1.92 -29.58
C HIS A 548 -16.17 2.06 -28.18
N TRP A 549 -15.68 3.03 -27.42
CA TRP A 549 -16.14 3.30 -26.08
C TRP A 549 -17.47 4.06 -26.04
N GLN A 550 -18.36 3.66 -25.13
CA GLN A 550 -19.64 4.35 -24.87
C GLN A 550 -19.80 4.54 -23.34
N PRO A 551 -19.67 5.75 -22.80
CA PRO A 551 -19.23 6.99 -23.45
C PRO A 551 -17.73 6.98 -23.81
N GLU A 552 -17.31 7.76 -24.78
CA GLU A 552 -15.92 7.88 -25.23
C GLU A 552 -14.96 8.27 -24.08
N SER A 553 -15.43 9.08 -23.15
CA SER A 553 -14.68 9.51 -21.95
C SER A 553 -14.22 8.35 -21.06
N THR A 554 -14.81 7.17 -21.15
CA THR A 554 -14.33 5.97 -20.43
C THR A 554 -12.96 5.55 -20.97
N GLY A 555 -12.79 5.52 -22.28
CA GLY A 555 -11.55 5.12 -22.94
C GLY A 555 -10.46 6.17 -22.92
N THR A 556 -10.81 7.45 -23.10
CA THR A 556 -9.85 8.57 -23.11
C THR A 556 -9.54 9.11 -21.70
N GLY A 557 -10.47 8.93 -20.74
CA GLY A 557 -10.34 9.38 -19.37
C GLY A 557 -9.84 8.26 -18.45
N ARG A 558 -10.74 7.71 -17.61
CA ARG A 558 -10.36 6.79 -16.52
C ARG A 558 -9.53 5.60 -16.98
N PHE A 559 -9.95 4.88 -18.00
CA PHE A 559 -9.25 3.67 -18.46
C PHE A 559 -7.96 4.00 -19.21
N GLY A 560 -7.98 5.03 -20.07
CA GLY A 560 -6.78 5.50 -20.78
C GLY A 560 -5.70 5.97 -19.81
N ASN A 561 -6.06 6.82 -18.85
CA ASN A 561 -5.14 7.31 -17.82
C ASN A 561 -4.57 6.16 -16.97
N TRP A 562 -5.38 5.15 -16.66
CA TRP A 562 -4.92 3.97 -15.94
C TRP A 562 -3.89 3.19 -16.77
N LEU A 563 -4.12 2.97 -18.06
CA LEU A 563 -3.15 2.30 -18.95
C LEU A 563 -1.86 3.11 -19.11
N GLU A 564 -1.94 4.43 -19.23
CA GLU A 564 -0.77 5.31 -19.35
C GLU A 564 0.11 5.29 -18.09
N ASN A 565 -0.49 5.06 -16.93
CA ASN A 565 0.19 4.95 -15.63
C ASN A 565 0.32 3.50 -15.13
N LEU A 566 0.20 2.51 -16.03
CA LEU A 566 0.20 1.10 -15.69
C LEU A 566 1.52 0.68 -15.04
N ASN A 567 1.41 -0.03 -13.92
CA ASN A 567 2.48 -0.74 -13.24
C ASN A 567 2.27 -2.25 -13.37
N ASP A 568 3.30 -3.05 -13.05
CA ASP A 568 3.17 -4.50 -13.04
C ASP A 568 2.10 -4.95 -12.04
N TRP A 569 1.28 -5.91 -12.44
CA TRP A 569 0.14 -6.36 -11.65
C TRP A 569 0.57 -7.33 -10.54
N ASN A 570 0.39 -6.92 -9.28
CA ASN A 570 0.57 -7.79 -8.12
C ASN A 570 -0.61 -8.75 -7.97
N LEU A 571 -0.36 -10.05 -8.11
CA LEU A 571 -1.36 -11.10 -7.99
C LEU A 571 -1.51 -11.64 -6.56
N SER A 572 -0.43 -11.64 -5.78
CA SER A 572 -0.43 -12.32 -4.48
C SER A 572 -1.34 -11.64 -3.46
N ARG A 573 -2.06 -12.47 -2.73
CA ARG A 573 -2.80 -12.09 -1.53
C ARG A 573 -2.49 -13.10 -0.44
N SER A 574 -2.02 -12.61 0.70
CA SER A 574 -1.66 -13.47 1.85
C SER A 574 -2.92 -13.93 2.58
N ARG A 575 -3.77 -14.69 1.90
CA ARG A 575 -5.07 -15.17 2.37
C ARG A 575 -5.23 -16.65 2.07
N PHE A 576 -6.25 -17.30 2.66
CA PHE A 576 -6.46 -18.75 2.58
C PHE A 576 -7.53 -19.17 1.58
N TRP A 577 -8.49 -18.28 1.27
CA TRP A 577 -9.59 -18.54 0.35
C TRP A 577 -9.41 -17.83 -0.99
N GLY A 578 -8.87 -18.54 -1.95
CA GLY A 578 -8.57 -18.02 -3.28
C GLY A 578 -7.98 -19.09 -4.19
N THR A 579 -7.62 -18.70 -5.41
CA THR A 579 -6.82 -19.56 -6.29
C THR A 579 -5.39 -19.62 -5.76
N PRO A 580 -4.86 -20.79 -5.41
CA PRO A 580 -3.45 -20.93 -5.00
C PRO A 580 -2.50 -20.53 -6.14
N LEU A 581 -1.38 -19.88 -5.81
CA LEU A 581 -0.33 -19.47 -6.76
C LEU A 581 0.95 -20.26 -6.50
#